data_bcf54a547790a48e975ce212a4c9e3e7
#
_entry.id   bcf54a547790a48e975ce212a4c9e3e7
#
_cell.length_a   1.000
_cell.length_b   1.000
_cell.length_c   1.000
_cell.angle_alpha   90.00
_cell.angle_beta   90.00
_cell.angle_gamma   90.00
#
_symmetry.space_group_name_H-M   'P 1'
#
loop_
_entity.id
_entity.type
_entity.pdbx_description
1 polymer ?
#
loop_
_entity_poly.entity_id
_entity_poly.type
_entity_poly.pdbx_seq_one_letter_code
_entity_poly.pdbx_strand_id
1 'polypeptide(L)'
;KGFIMRGGREMDNHFECMWDLFKSIPSIINPGETVFSEYYHLNKEDPNFSLCRVTEKQGQDAHTDRKYGLNPSAATQLLKLFMATNKSLEDKKIDDVFDEDFYQTNFWTYWQTMFAFEKWHSALEMKLYLQRYIHHIDGLPDLSALRFTRYNQYESMILPMCKYITDHGGKILYDTTVTNIVCDCTPEKKVAKKIEFTQGGVEKVIDLTENDLVICTNGCQGDASAYGDQTHAPVVTVKNGEGPSIEMWKKIAAQDPAFGRPEKFFAGIKETSWESWTVDTANKQILDAIQKICKRDPLSGKVVTGGIVTCRDSSWLISWTINRQGQFQEQPSDHCLIWVYGLNCWDDKGDFIKKNMCDCTGIELCAEWLYHIGIPEDQIMELAEKECNTTPCMMPYVTTFFMPRAEGDRPKVVPDGSVNLAFVGQFADTPRDTVFTTEYSIRTAME
;
A
#
# COMPACT_ATOMS: atom_id res chain seq x y z
N LYS A 1 5.68 23.55 -1.57
CA LYS A 1 4.69 22.68 -0.92
C LYS A 1 4.00 21.89 -2.02
N GLY A 2 3.75 20.62 -1.83
CA GLY A 2 3.09 19.74 -2.78
C GLY A 2 2.18 18.76 -2.07
N PHE A 3 1.39 18.03 -2.85
CA PHE A 3 0.55 16.95 -2.36
C PHE A 3 1.34 15.63 -2.38
N ILE A 4 1.10 14.76 -1.40
CA ILE A 4 1.77 13.47 -1.28
C ILE A 4 0.74 12.35 -1.22
N MET A 5 0.83 11.45 -2.19
CA MET A 5 0.12 10.18 -2.19
C MET A 5 1.16 9.06 -2.12
N ARG A 6 1.06 8.18 -1.12
CA ARG A 6 2.08 7.13 -0.88
C ARG A 6 1.67 5.74 -1.38
N GLY A 7 0.44 5.57 -1.77
CA GLY A 7 -0.06 4.27 -2.20
C GLY A 7 -1.42 4.37 -2.86
N GLY A 8 -1.87 3.25 -3.42
CA GLY A 8 -3.23 3.07 -3.89
C GLY A 8 -4.24 3.22 -2.75
N ARG A 9 -5.48 3.45 -3.12
CA ARG A 9 -6.59 3.69 -2.18
C ARG A 9 -7.77 2.82 -2.48
N GLU A 10 -7.45 1.69 -3.06
CA GLU A 10 -8.40 0.69 -3.48
C GLU A 10 -9.06 0.06 -2.27
N MET A 11 -10.37 -0.03 -2.33
CA MET A 11 -11.22 -0.65 -1.32
C MET A 11 -12.17 -1.65 -1.96
N ASP A 12 -12.73 -2.53 -1.14
CA ASP A 12 -13.69 -3.53 -1.55
C ASP A 12 -14.96 -3.40 -0.68
N ASN A 13 -16.12 -3.64 -1.28
CA ASN A 13 -17.38 -3.71 -0.55
C ASN A 13 -17.42 -4.87 0.46
N HIS A 14 -16.57 -5.89 0.29
CA HIS A 14 -16.42 -7.03 1.18
C HIS A 14 -15.37 -6.83 2.29
N PHE A 15 -15.01 -5.60 2.58
CA PHE A 15 -14.27 -5.22 3.80
C PHE A 15 -15.26 -5.11 4.96
N GLU A 16 -15.75 -6.27 5.42
CA GLU A 16 -16.89 -6.38 6.32
C GLU A 16 -16.63 -5.71 7.68
N CYS A 17 -15.47 -5.98 8.28
CA CYS A 17 -15.10 -5.41 9.58
C CYS A 17 -14.87 -3.90 9.48
N MET A 18 -14.20 -3.48 8.40
CA MET A 18 -13.93 -2.06 8.15
C MET A 18 -15.23 -1.27 7.98
N TRP A 19 -16.11 -1.74 7.11
CA TRP A 19 -17.37 -1.02 6.87
C TRP A 19 -18.33 -1.10 8.05
N ASP A 20 -18.29 -2.18 8.84
CA ASP A 20 -19.08 -2.23 10.08
C ASP A 20 -18.63 -1.15 11.06
N LEU A 21 -17.33 -0.97 11.26
CA LEU A 21 -16.78 0.15 12.05
C LEU A 21 -17.24 1.51 11.50
N PHE A 22 -17.04 1.74 10.19
CA PHE A 22 -17.29 3.04 9.58
C PHE A 22 -18.77 3.40 9.39
N LYS A 23 -19.71 2.48 9.64
CA LYS A 23 -21.15 2.79 9.82
C LYS A 23 -21.39 3.60 11.08
N SER A 24 -20.54 3.51 12.10
CA SER A 24 -20.67 4.22 13.37
C SER A 24 -19.86 5.53 13.42
N ILE A 25 -18.93 5.74 12.51
CA ILE A 25 -18.07 6.94 12.47
C ILE A 25 -18.73 8.02 11.60
N PRO A 26 -19.11 9.20 12.19
CA PRO A 26 -19.66 10.30 11.40
C PRO A 26 -18.67 10.83 10.37
N SER A 27 -19.15 11.12 9.16
CA SER A 27 -18.36 11.88 8.18
C SER A 27 -18.13 13.31 8.70
N ILE A 28 -16.91 13.82 8.53
CA ILE A 28 -16.60 15.23 8.81
C ILE A 28 -16.83 16.13 7.59
N ILE A 29 -17.11 15.52 6.43
CA ILE A 29 -17.27 16.20 5.14
C ILE A 29 -18.74 16.43 4.86
N ASN A 30 -19.58 15.39 5.05
CA ASN A 30 -21.02 15.43 4.80
C ASN A 30 -21.78 15.31 6.12
N PRO A 31 -22.23 16.45 6.70
CA PRO A 31 -23.01 16.41 7.95
C PRO A 31 -24.25 15.54 7.82
N GLY A 32 -24.44 14.65 8.81
CA GLY A 32 -25.57 13.72 8.85
C GLY A 32 -25.33 12.38 8.17
N GLU A 33 -24.18 12.20 7.50
CA GLU A 33 -23.73 10.93 6.97
C GLU A 33 -22.67 10.27 7.84
N THR A 34 -22.47 8.96 7.65
CA THR A 34 -21.33 8.22 8.16
C THR A 34 -20.26 8.10 7.05
N VAL A 35 -19.03 7.77 7.43
CA VAL A 35 -17.96 7.50 6.45
C VAL A 35 -18.39 6.38 5.49
N PHE A 36 -19.10 5.35 5.98
CA PHE A 36 -19.61 4.28 5.13
C PHE A 36 -20.70 4.76 4.16
N SER A 37 -21.69 5.54 4.61
CA SER A 37 -22.78 6.00 3.73
C SER A 37 -22.27 6.91 2.63
N GLU A 38 -21.34 7.81 2.94
CA GLU A 38 -20.67 8.66 1.95
C GLU A 38 -19.94 7.83 0.89
N TYR A 39 -19.13 6.86 1.32
CA TYR A 39 -18.45 5.93 0.43
C TYR A 39 -19.42 5.15 -0.46
N TYR A 40 -20.49 4.61 0.14
CA TYR A 40 -21.48 3.79 -0.56
C TYR A 40 -22.21 4.59 -1.65
N HIS A 41 -22.68 5.77 -1.32
CA HIS A 41 -23.42 6.62 -2.26
C HIS A 41 -22.53 7.06 -3.42
N LEU A 42 -21.31 7.52 -3.14
CA LEU A 42 -20.34 7.91 -4.17
C LEU A 42 -20.10 6.80 -5.20
N ASN A 43 -19.79 5.59 -4.74
CA ASN A 43 -19.46 4.48 -5.64
C ASN A 43 -20.69 3.87 -6.34
N LYS A 44 -21.89 4.11 -5.83
CA LYS A 44 -23.15 3.77 -6.50
C LYS A 44 -23.50 4.74 -7.62
N GLU A 45 -23.27 6.02 -7.42
CA GLU A 45 -23.54 7.08 -8.40
C GLU A 45 -22.53 7.11 -9.54
N ASP A 46 -21.27 6.80 -9.25
CA ASP A 46 -20.17 6.78 -10.23
C ASP A 46 -19.39 5.46 -10.11
N PRO A 47 -19.92 4.36 -10.71
CA PRO A 47 -19.30 3.04 -10.65
C PRO A 47 -17.91 3.02 -11.25
N ASN A 48 -16.98 2.33 -10.57
CA ASN A 48 -15.59 2.26 -10.99
C ASN A 48 -15.36 1.22 -12.08
N PHE A 49 -14.57 1.56 -13.09
CA PHE A 49 -13.97 0.62 -14.05
C PHE A 49 -12.87 1.30 -14.87
N SER A 50 -11.90 0.52 -15.32
CA SER A 50 -10.83 0.96 -16.21
C SER A 50 -11.23 0.78 -17.69
N LEU A 51 -10.94 1.78 -18.52
CA LEU A 51 -11.04 1.67 -19.98
C LEU A 51 -9.71 1.30 -20.65
N CYS A 52 -8.58 1.54 -19.97
CA CYS A 52 -7.26 1.16 -20.41
C CYS A 52 -6.46 0.68 -19.19
N ARG A 53 -6.13 -0.61 -19.13
CA ARG A 53 -5.44 -1.22 -17.99
C ARG A 53 -3.92 -1.29 -18.21
N VAL A 54 -3.49 -1.48 -19.44
CA VAL A 54 -2.08 -1.65 -19.81
C VAL A 54 -1.77 -0.85 -21.07
N THR A 55 -0.69 -0.09 -21.02
CA THR A 55 -0.13 0.63 -22.17
C THR A 55 1.23 0.09 -22.55
N GLU A 56 1.65 0.38 -23.78
CA GLU A 56 2.98 0.15 -24.33
C GLU A 56 3.30 1.24 -25.35
N LYS A 57 4.54 1.29 -25.84
CA LYS A 57 4.96 2.18 -26.94
C LYS A 57 4.46 3.63 -26.72
N GLN A 58 4.86 4.20 -25.58
CA GLN A 58 4.51 5.56 -25.23
C GLN A 58 3.00 5.83 -25.19
N GLY A 59 2.29 5.09 -24.34
CA GLY A 59 0.89 5.34 -24.02
C GLY A 59 -0.14 4.74 -24.98
N GLN A 60 0.27 3.87 -25.92
CA GLN A 60 -0.67 3.12 -26.73
C GLN A 60 -1.32 2.01 -25.91
N ASP A 61 -2.61 1.76 -26.14
CA ASP A 61 -3.31 0.64 -25.52
C ASP A 61 -2.65 -0.69 -25.96
N ALA A 62 -2.25 -1.51 -25.01
CA ALA A 62 -1.65 -2.81 -25.28
C ALA A 62 -2.63 -3.88 -25.78
N HIS A 63 -3.92 -3.53 -25.88
CA HIS A 63 -4.99 -4.41 -26.37
C HIS A 63 -5.01 -5.78 -25.72
N THR A 64 -4.88 -5.83 -24.41
CA THR A 64 -4.95 -7.08 -23.64
C THR A 64 -6.34 -7.73 -23.70
N ASP A 65 -7.35 -7.02 -24.19
CA ASP A 65 -8.75 -7.47 -24.39
C ASP A 65 -9.36 -8.08 -23.12
N ARG A 66 -8.90 -7.64 -21.95
CA ARG A 66 -9.26 -8.15 -20.62
C ARG A 66 -8.96 -9.66 -20.44
N LYS A 67 -8.05 -10.21 -21.23
CA LYS A 67 -7.66 -11.63 -21.16
C LYS A 67 -6.48 -11.79 -20.20
N TYR A 68 -6.48 -12.89 -19.47
CA TYR A 68 -5.38 -13.27 -18.58
C TYR A 68 -4.16 -13.81 -19.32
N GLY A 69 -4.35 -14.35 -20.53
CA GLY A 69 -3.25 -14.93 -21.31
C GLY A 69 -2.62 -16.18 -20.68
N LEU A 70 -3.35 -16.88 -19.80
CA LEU A 70 -2.87 -18.10 -19.16
C LEU A 70 -2.83 -19.25 -20.17
N ASN A 71 -1.66 -19.86 -20.34
CA ASN A 71 -1.53 -21.14 -21.01
C ASN A 71 -1.92 -22.31 -20.05
N PRO A 72 -2.09 -23.54 -20.52
CA PRO A 72 -2.49 -24.68 -19.68
C PRO A 72 -1.52 -24.96 -18.52
N SER A 73 -0.21 -24.73 -18.69
CA SER A 73 0.79 -24.88 -17.63
C SER A 73 0.57 -23.86 -16.51
N ALA A 74 0.50 -22.57 -16.87
CA ALA A 74 0.28 -21.48 -15.93
C ALA A 74 -1.05 -21.64 -15.16
N ALA A 75 -2.13 -22.03 -15.84
CA ALA A 75 -3.41 -22.30 -15.21
C ALA A 75 -3.33 -23.47 -14.20
N THR A 76 -2.59 -24.51 -14.54
CA THR A 76 -2.36 -25.67 -13.65
C THR A 76 -1.54 -25.26 -12.42
N GLN A 77 -0.52 -24.44 -12.58
CA GLN A 77 0.31 -23.93 -11.49
C GLN A 77 -0.51 -23.06 -10.52
N LEU A 78 -1.35 -22.16 -11.05
CA LEU A 78 -2.28 -21.37 -10.21
C LEU A 78 -3.24 -22.26 -9.41
N LEU A 79 -3.80 -23.28 -10.05
CA LEU A 79 -4.69 -24.21 -9.37
C LEU A 79 -3.95 -25.00 -8.26
N LYS A 80 -2.72 -25.45 -8.53
CA LYS A 80 -1.88 -26.11 -7.52
C LYS A 80 -1.59 -25.19 -6.33
N LEU A 81 -1.24 -23.92 -6.58
CA LEU A 81 -1.03 -22.94 -5.51
C LEU A 81 -2.31 -22.75 -4.68
N PHE A 82 -3.45 -22.56 -5.33
CA PHE A 82 -4.74 -22.35 -4.66
C PHE A 82 -5.13 -23.54 -3.76
N MET A 83 -4.85 -24.77 -4.19
CA MET A 83 -5.17 -26.00 -3.45
C MET A 83 -4.09 -26.44 -2.46
N ALA A 84 -2.90 -25.83 -2.47
CA ALA A 84 -1.82 -26.18 -1.56
C ALA A 84 -2.21 -25.90 -0.08
N THR A 85 -1.65 -26.66 0.85
CA THR A 85 -1.81 -26.35 2.27
C THR A 85 -0.91 -25.19 2.67
N ASN A 86 -1.32 -24.37 3.67
CA ASN A 86 -0.48 -23.27 4.15
C ASN A 86 0.89 -23.78 4.60
N LYS A 87 0.92 -24.91 5.33
CA LYS A 87 2.15 -25.56 5.80
C LYS A 87 3.13 -25.91 4.67
N SER A 88 2.62 -26.33 3.51
CA SER A 88 3.48 -26.69 2.37
C SER A 88 4.07 -25.48 1.63
N LEU A 89 3.58 -24.26 1.94
CA LEU A 89 4.01 -23.01 1.34
C LEU A 89 4.84 -22.13 2.30
N GLU A 90 5.04 -22.58 3.55
CA GLU A 90 5.91 -21.86 4.49
C GLU A 90 7.31 -21.67 3.90
N ASP A 91 7.85 -20.46 4.08
CA ASP A 91 9.15 -20.01 3.59
C ASP A 91 9.38 -20.14 2.07
N LYS A 92 8.35 -20.51 1.31
CA LYS A 92 8.44 -20.57 -0.17
C LYS A 92 8.17 -19.22 -0.81
N LYS A 93 8.94 -18.95 -1.84
CA LYS A 93 8.76 -17.82 -2.75
C LYS A 93 7.80 -18.15 -3.89
N ILE A 94 7.31 -17.14 -4.57
CA ILE A 94 6.47 -17.29 -5.77
C ILE A 94 7.26 -17.99 -6.88
N ASP A 95 8.56 -17.69 -7.04
CA ASP A 95 9.44 -18.32 -8.03
C ASP A 95 9.80 -19.79 -7.71
N ASP A 96 9.51 -20.28 -6.50
CA ASP A 96 9.57 -21.72 -6.17
C ASP A 96 8.35 -22.50 -6.69
N VAL A 97 7.32 -21.81 -7.18
CA VAL A 97 6.02 -22.41 -7.52
C VAL A 97 5.68 -22.26 -9.00
N PHE A 98 6.14 -21.18 -9.64
CA PHE A 98 5.81 -20.86 -11.02
C PHE A 98 7.04 -20.90 -11.93
N ASP A 99 6.83 -21.38 -13.16
CA ASP A 99 7.84 -21.34 -14.23
C ASP A 99 7.87 -19.95 -14.90
N GLU A 100 8.95 -19.66 -15.65
CA GLU A 100 9.13 -18.38 -16.36
C GLU A 100 7.97 -18.02 -17.30
N ASP A 101 7.33 -19.00 -17.93
CA ASP A 101 6.18 -18.77 -18.81
C ASP A 101 4.99 -18.11 -18.08
N PHE A 102 4.82 -18.35 -16.78
CA PHE A 102 3.78 -17.72 -15.99
C PHE A 102 3.94 -16.19 -15.93
N TYR A 103 5.18 -15.73 -15.81
CA TYR A 103 5.49 -14.31 -15.69
C TYR A 103 5.31 -13.51 -16.99
N GLN A 104 5.15 -14.19 -18.12
CA GLN A 104 4.84 -13.58 -19.42
C GLN A 104 3.34 -13.39 -19.65
N THR A 105 2.49 -13.80 -18.71
CA THR A 105 1.04 -13.70 -18.83
C THR A 105 0.52 -12.31 -18.44
N ASN A 106 -0.60 -11.89 -19.03
CA ASN A 106 -1.29 -10.69 -18.57
C ASN A 106 -1.79 -10.85 -17.12
N PHE A 107 -2.09 -12.10 -16.69
CA PHE A 107 -2.46 -12.36 -15.30
C PHE A 107 -1.37 -11.88 -14.34
N TRP A 108 -0.10 -12.25 -14.58
CA TRP A 108 1.00 -11.80 -13.74
C TRP A 108 1.16 -10.28 -13.78
N THR A 109 1.11 -9.66 -14.97
CA THR A 109 1.16 -8.19 -15.10
C THR A 109 0.08 -7.52 -14.27
N TYR A 110 -1.16 -7.98 -14.35
CA TYR A 110 -2.27 -7.42 -13.57
C TYR A 110 -2.08 -7.65 -12.07
N TRP A 111 -1.64 -8.84 -11.68
CA TRP A 111 -1.42 -9.24 -10.30
C TRP A 111 -0.28 -8.47 -9.66
N GLN A 112 0.87 -8.46 -10.31
CA GLN A 112 2.08 -7.78 -9.85
C GLN A 112 1.82 -6.29 -9.64
N THR A 113 1.24 -5.63 -10.62
CA THR A 113 1.05 -4.18 -10.57
C THR A 113 -0.15 -3.75 -9.72
N MET A 114 -1.14 -4.62 -9.50
CA MET A 114 -2.25 -4.31 -8.61
C MET A 114 -1.89 -4.45 -7.14
N PHE A 115 -1.16 -5.50 -6.78
CA PHE A 115 -0.85 -5.85 -5.40
C PHE A 115 0.61 -5.65 -5.01
N ALA A 116 1.47 -5.23 -5.95
CA ALA A 116 2.91 -5.09 -5.77
C ALA A 116 3.62 -6.38 -5.34
N PHE A 117 3.17 -7.53 -5.85
CA PHE A 117 3.89 -8.79 -5.67
C PHE A 117 5.13 -8.85 -6.55
N GLU A 118 6.20 -9.44 -6.01
CA GLU A 118 7.41 -9.77 -6.72
C GLU A 118 7.70 -11.27 -6.65
N LYS A 119 8.53 -11.77 -7.57
CA LYS A 119 8.85 -13.21 -7.67
C LYS A 119 9.40 -13.79 -6.37
N TRP A 120 10.16 -13.01 -5.62
CA TRP A 120 10.76 -13.40 -4.33
C TRP A 120 9.83 -13.28 -3.13
N HIS A 121 8.62 -12.74 -3.31
CA HIS A 121 7.63 -12.67 -2.25
C HIS A 121 7.01 -14.04 -1.94
N SER A 122 6.32 -14.13 -0.83
CA SER A 122 5.73 -15.34 -0.30
C SER A 122 4.66 -15.95 -1.20
N ALA A 123 4.84 -17.21 -1.59
CA ALA A 123 3.81 -18.02 -2.24
C ALA A 123 2.58 -18.21 -1.34
N LEU A 124 2.78 -18.28 -0.01
CA LEU A 124 1.67 -18.36 0.94
C LEU A 124 0.81 -17.10 0.90
N GLU A 125 1.41 -15.91 0.92
CA GLU A 125 0.65 -14.66 0.83
C GLU A 125 -0.08 -14.54 -0.50
N MET A 126 0.55 -14.90 -1.62
CA MET A 126 -0.13 -14.93 -2.93
C MET A 126 -1.34 -15.86 -2.93
N LYS A 127 -1.23 -17.05 -2.32
CA LYS A 127 -2.37 -17.98 -2.17
C LYS A 127 -3.49 -17.36 -1.34
N LEU A 128 -3.18 -16.73 -0.22
CA LEU A 128 -4.18 -16.09 0.65
C LEU A 128 -4.93 -14.98 -0.10
N TYR A 129 -4.21 -14.20 -0.92
CA TYR A 129 -4.81 -13.21 -1.81
C TYR A 129 -5.73 -13.83 -2.85
N LEU A 130 -5.30 -14.88 -3.52
CA LEU A 130 -6.15 -15.60 -4.48
C LEU A 130 -7.43 -16.10 -3.83
N GLN A 131 -7.35 -16.64 -2.62
CA GLN A 131 -8.51 -17.10 -1.86
C GLN A 131 -9.43 -15.97 -1.42
N ARG A 132 -8.85 -14.86 -0.94
CA ARG A 132 -9.60 -13.70 -0.48
C ARG A 132 -10.35 -12.99 -1.60
N TYR A 133 -9.75 -12.90 -2.79
CA TYR A 133 -10.28 -12.14 -3.92
C TYR A 133 -10.79 -13.00 -5.08
N ILE A 134 -10.97 -14.30 -4.89
CA ILE A 134 -11.43 -15.20 -5.97
C ILE A 134 -12.78 -14.76 -6.56
N HIS A 135 -13.66 -14.19 -5.75
CA HIS A 135 -14.96 -13.70 -6.18
C HIS A 135 -14.90 -12.43 -7.02
N HIS A 136 -13.74 -11.76 -7.06
CA HIS A 136 -13.46 -10.58 -7.88
C HIS A 136 -12.48 -10.85 -9.01
N ILE A 137 -12.12 -12.12 -9.24
CA ILE A 137 -11.09 -12.45 -10.23
C ILE A 137 -11.46 -11.91 -11.62
N ASP A 138 -12.72 -11.97 -12.01
CA ASP A 138 -13.19 -11.45 -13.31
C ASP A 138 -13.05 -9.93 -13.44
N GLY A 139 -13.00 -9.20 -12.34
CA GLY A 139 -12.82 -7.75 -12.28
C GLY A 139 -11.36 -7.28 -12.23
N LEU A 140 -10.38 -8.17 -12.16
CA LEU A 140 -8.96 -7.80 -12.14
C LEU A 140 -8.49 -7.09 -13.43
N PRO A 141 -8.94 -7.50 -14.65
CA PRO A 141 -8.53 -6.83 -15.88
C PRO A 141 -9.11 -5.43 -16.08
N ASP A 142 -10.28 -5.13 -15.51
CA ASP A 142 -10.96 -3.84 -15.70
C ASP A 142 -11.16 -3.06 -14.39
N LEU A 143 -10.71 -3.61 -13.29
CA LEU A 143 -10.75 -3.00 -11.95
C LEU A 143 -12.16 -2.59 -11.48
N SER A 144 -13.20 -3.21 -12.05
CA SER A 144 -14.61 -2.91 -11.74
C SER A 144 -15.01 -3.28 -10.32
N ALA A 145 -14.26 -4.14 -9.65
CA ALA A 145 -14.47 -4.49 -8.24
C ALA A 145 -13.99 -3.41 -7.26
N LEU A 146 -13.06 -2.56 -7.68
CA LEU A 146 -12.47 -1.55 -6.81
C LEU A 146 -13.42 -0.41 -6.51
N ARG A 147 -13.25 0.15 -5.30
CA ARG A 147 -13.99 1.31 -4.79
C ARG A 147 -13.02 2.30 -4.16
N PHE A 148 -13.46 3.54 -4.04
CA PHE A 148 -12.64 4.65 -3.54
C PHE A 148 -13.46 5.54 -2.63
N THR A 149 -12.79 6.21 -1.68
CA THR A 149 -13.33 7.32 -0.90
C THR A 149 -13.37 8.60 -1.74
N ARG A 150 -14.15 9.60 -1.29
CA ARG A 150 -14.27 10.90 -2.01
C ARG A 150 -12.94 11.64 -2.03
N TYR A 151 -12.33 11.78 -0.87
CA TYR A 151 -11.00 12.35 -0.70
C TYR A 151 -9.97 11.27 -0.40
N ASN A 152 -8.73 11.65 -0.16
CA ASN A 152 -7.70 10.74 0.31
C ASN A 152 -8.11 10.05 1.62
N GLN A 153 -7.47 8.92 1.95
CA GLN A 153 -7.86 8.14 3.13
C GLN A 153 -7.68 8.90 4.45
N TYR A 154 -6.70 9.82 4.52
CA TYR A 154 -6.50 10.62 5.72
C TYR A 154 -7.71 11.49 6.02
N GLU A 155 -8.18 12.25 5.02
CA GLU A 155 -9.34 13.14 5.19
C GLU A 155 -10.66 12.39 5.29
N SER A 156 -10.85 11.30 4.51
CA SER A 156 -12.10 10.56 4.48
C SER A 156 -12.27 9.57 5.62
N MET A 157 -11.19 9.05 6.22
CA MET A 157 -11.24 7.97 7.20
C MET A 157 -10.49 8.29 8.50
N ILE A 158 -9.23 8.70 8.41
CA ILE A 158 -8.37 8.85 9.61
C ILE A 158 -8.81 10.05 10.45
N LEU A 159 -9.03 11.20 9.83
CA LEU A 159 -9.51 12.39 10.56
C LEU A 159 -10.86 12.16 11.24
N PRO A 160 -11.89 11.56 10.58
CA PRO A 160 -13.13 11.19 11.26
C PRO A 160 -12.92 10.27 12.46
N MET A 161 -12.05 9.24 12.36
CA MET A 161 -11.72 8.37 13.49
C MET A 161 -11.03 9.13 14.62
N CYS A 162 -10.04 9.96 14.31
CA CYS A 162 -9.34 10.79 15.30
C CYS A 162 -10.34 11.69 16.05
N LYS A 163 -11.23 12.34 15.31
CA LYS A 163 -12.28 13.18 15.89
C LYS A 163 -13.21 12.34 16.78
N TYR A 164 -13.68 11.19 16.31
CA TYR A 164 -14.55 10.29 17.08
C TYR A 164 -13.89 9.88 18.41
N ILE A 165 -12.62 9.47 18.39
CA ILE A 165 -11.86 9.09 19.57
C ILE A 165 -11.79 10.26 20.57
N THR A 166 -11.44 11.45 20.11
CA THR A 166 -11.28 12.63 20.99
C THR A 166 -12.62 13.13 21.54
N ASP A 167 -13.68 13.10 20.75
CA ASP A 167 -15.03 13.47 21.19
C ASP A 167 -15.58 12.52 22.27
N HIS A 168 -15.08 11.28 22.33
CA HIS A 168 -15.41 10.29 23.36
C HIS A 168 -14.40 10.22 24.50
N GLY A 169 -13.53 11.23 24.65
CA GLY A 169 -12.60 11.36 25.76
C GLY A 169 -11.26 10.59 25.58
N GLY A 170 -11.06 9.97 24.43
CA GLY A 170 -9.77 9.37 24.07
C GLY A 170 -8.69 10.45 23.86
N LYS A 171 -7.43 10.06 24.02
CA LYS A 171 -6.27 10.96 23.86
C LYS A 171 -5.35 10.42 22.78
N ILE A 172 -4.90 11.29 21.89
CA ILE A 172 -3.87 11.01 20.89
C ILE A 172 -2.62 11.77 21.30
N LEU A 173 -1.53 11.04 21.56
CA LEU A 173 -0.24 11.66 21.93
C LEU A 173 0.62 11.77 20.67
N TYR A 174 0.77 12.99 20.19
CA TYR A 174 1.67 13.30 19.07
C TYR A 174 3.12 13.47 19.57
N ASP A 175 4.06 13.47 18.62
CA ASP A 175 5.51 13.55 18.89
C ASP A 175 5.96 12.50 19.91
N THR A 176 5.37 11.30 19.80
CA THR A 176 5.53 10.21 20.75
C THR A 176 5.91 8.93 20.01
N THR A 177 7.10 8.39 20.32
CA THR A 177 7.60 7.14 19.77
C THR A 177 7.68 6.09 20.87
N VAL A 178 6.85 5.05 20.79
CA VAL A 178 6.98 3.88 21.69
C VAL A 178 8.24 3.11 21.31
N THR A 179 9.10 2.87 22.27
CA THR A 179 10.40 2.20 22.07
C THR A 179 10.44 0.77 22.57
N ASN A 180 9.53 0.41 23.49
CA ASN A 180 9.41 -0.95 24.01
C ASN A 180 8.11 -1.14 24.79
N ILE A 181 7.64 -2.38 24.87
CA ILE A 181 6.64 -2.85 25.84
C ILE A 181 7.33 -3.92 26.67
N VAL A 182 7.63 -3.62 27.92
CA VAL A 182 8.30 -4.55 28.84
C VAL A 182 7.28 -5.53 29.40
N CYS A 183 7.53 -6.82 29.24
CA CYS A 183 6.66 -7.89 29.69
C CYS A 183 7.34 -8.76 30.74
N ASP A 184 6.54 -9.25 31.66
CA ASP A 184 6.91 -10.39 32.55
C ASP A 184 6.35 -11.66 31.91
N CYS A 185 7.26 -12.51 31.42
CA CYS A 185 6.91 -13.69 30.63
C CYS A 185 7.31 -14.97 31.32
N THR A 186 6.34 -15.87 31.46
CA THR A 186 6.55 -17.30 31.77
C THR A 186 5.90 -18.12 30.65
N PRO A 187 6.16 -19.44 30.55
CA PRO A 187 5.48 -20.28 29.55
C PRO A 187 3.95 -20.18 29.60
N GLU A 188 3.37 -20.01 30.80
CA GLU A 188 1.93 -20.03 31.05
C GLU A 188 1.32 -18.63 31.07
N LYS A 189 2.11 -17.59 31.35
CA LYS A 189 1.57 -16.24 31.59
C LYS A 189 2.49 -15.14 31.02
N LYS A 190 1.93 -14.19 30.28
CA LYS A 190 2.62 -13.03 29.74
C LYS A 190 1.87 -11.76 30.13
N VAL A 191 2.55 -10.84 30.80
CA VAL A 191 1.94 -9.61 31.34
C VAL A 191 2.76 -8.40 30.93
N ALA A 192 2.16 -7.47 30.20
CA ALA A 192 2.76 -6.18 29.94
C ALA A 192 2.82 -5.37 31.26
N LYS A 193 4.03 -4.91 31.62
CA LYS A 193 4.32 -4.19 32.85
C LYS A 193 4.65 -2.72 32.66
N LYS A 194 5.21 -2.37 31.50
CA LYS A 194 5.60 -0.98 31.21
C LYS A 194 5.51 -0.70 29.71
N ILE A 195 5.19 0.54 29.39
CA ILE A 195 5.40 1.10 28.04
C ILE A 195 6.53 2.14 28.15
N GLU A 196 7.62 1.89 27.42
CA GLU A 196 8.73 2.82 27.29
C GLU A 196 8.58 3.61 26.00
N PHE A 197 8.72 4.93 26.05
CA PHE A 197 8.54 5.80 24.92
C PHE A 197 9.34 7.10 25.04
N THR A 198 9.59 7.76 23.92
CA THR A 198 10.08 9.13 23.88
C THR A 198 8.96 10.06 23.47
N GLN A 199 8.88 11.24 24.10
CA GLN A 199 7.96 12.29 23.74
C GLN A 199 8.68 13.64 23.75
N GLY A 200 8.68 14.33 22.62
CA GLY A 200 9.47 15.56 22.46
C GLY A 200 10.96 15.33 22.73
N GLY A 201 11.50 14.15 22.40
CA GLY A 201 12.89 13.77 22.64
C GLY A 201 13.22 13.37 24.10
N VAL A 202 12.23 13.32 24.99
CA VAL A 202 12.42 12.96 26.41
C VAL A 202 11.92 11.52 26.64
N GLU A 203 12.75 10.68 27.25
CA GLU A 203 12.36 9.33 27.65
C GLU A 203 11.34 9.35 28.77
N LYS A 204 10.30 8.53 28.63
CA LYS A 204 9.19 8.40 29.58
C LYS A 204 8.77 6.93 29.71
N VAL A 205 8.12 6.62 30.82
CA VAL A 205 7.59 5.30 31.12
C VAL A 205 6.15 5.42 31.63
N ILE A 206 5.30 4.50 31.20
CA ILE A 206 3.99 4.24 31.81
C ILE A 206 4.07 2.89 32.48
N ASP A 207 3.94 2.87 33.82
CA ASP A 207 3.80 1.60 34.56
C ASP A 207 2.38 1.05 34.38
N LEU A 208 2.27 -0.27 34.23
CA LEU A 208 1.04 -0.99 33.97
C LEU A 208 0.74 -2.00 35.06
N THR A 209 -0.53 -2.25 35.26
CA THR A 209 -1.08 -3.34 36.06
C THR A 209 -1.71 -4.40 35.17
N GLU A 210 -2.10 -5.54 35.71
CA GLU A 210 -2.83 -6.57 34.96
C GLU A 210 -4.25 -6.13 34.52
N ASN A 211 -4.75 -5.03 35.07
CA ASN A 211 -6.06 -4.46 34.71
C ASN A 211 -5.98 -3.44 33.55
N ASP A 212 -4.77 -3.04 33.14
CA ASP A 212 -4.56 -2.19 31.99
C ASP A 212 -4.47 -3.06 30.73
N LEU A 213 -5.11 -2.66 29.66
CA LEU A 213 -5.04 -3.35 28.36
C LEU A 213 -4.09 -2.60 27.43
N VAL A 214 -3.13 -3.33 26.86
CA VAL A 214 -2.21 -2.82 25.84
C VAL A 214 -2.52 -3.47 24.51
N ILE A 215 -2.79 -2.65 23.49
CA ILE A 215 -2.94 -3.08 22.11
C ILE A 215 -1.79 -2.49 21.30
N CYS A 216 -0.96 -3.37 20.74
CA CYS A 216 0.28 -3.00 20.05
C CYS A 216 0.16 -3.21 18.55
N THR A 217 0.42 -2.17 17.76
CA THR A 217 0.75 -2.32 16.35
C THR A 217 2.25 -2.52 16.24
N ASN A 218 2.68 -3.76 16.05
CA ASN A 218 4.06 -4.22 16.25
C ASN A 218 5.01 -3.95 15.07
N GLY A 219 4.56 -3.41 13.97
CA GLY A 219 5.37 -3.05 12.82
C GLY A 219 4.65 -2.07 11.91
N CYS A 220 5.38 -1.40 11.03
CA CYS A 220 4.82 -0.45 10.08
C CYS A 220 5.53 -0.53 8.73
N GLN A 221 4.80 -0.82 7.68
CA GLN A 221 5.32 -0.81 6.30
C GLN A 221 5.75 0.58 5.83
N GLY A 222 5.23 1.63 6.43
CA GLY A 222 5.61 3.02 6.14
C GLY A 222 6.82 3.51 6.93
N ASP A 223 7.44 2.64 7.73
CA ASP A 223 8.62 3.01 8.52
C ASP A 223 9.78 3.43 7.62
N ALA A 224 10.55 4.41 8.06
CA ALA A 224 11.71 4.96 7.36
C ALA A 224 11.42 5.51 5.95
N SER A 225 10.16 5.84 5.61
CA SER A 225 9.83 6.50 4.34
C SER A 225 10.61 7.80 4.19
N ALA A 226 11.23 7.98 3.02
CA ALA A 226 12.01 9.17 2.68
C ALA A 226 11.31 9.97 1.57
N TYR A 227 11.37 11.29 1.66
CA TYR A 227 10.75 12.18 0.69
C TYR A 227 11.81 12.97 -0.04
N GLY A 228 11.59 13.11 -1.35
CA GLY A 228 12.32 14.06 -2.18
C GLY A 228 11.47 15.29 -2.48
N ASP A 229 11.95 16.07 -3.42
CA ASP A 229 11.24 17.21 -4.01
C ASP A 229 11.55 17.31 -5.51
N GLN A 230 11.14 18.40 -6.13
CA GLN A 230 11.34 18.66 -7.55
C GLN A 230 12.81 18.51 -7.98
N THR A 231 13.76 18.85 -7.12
CA THR A 231 15.19 18.93 -7.43
C THR A 231 16.08 17.98 -6.62
N HIS A 232 15.51 17.26 -5.68
CA HIS A 232 16.24 16.32 -4.82
C HIS A 232 15.56 14.95 -4.81
N ALA A 233 16.39 13.91 -4.98
CA ALA A 233 15.96 12.53 -4.79
C ALA A 233 15.69 12.24 -3.30
N PRO A 234 14.78 11.31 -2.96
CA PRO A 234 14.62 10.86 -1.59
C PRO A 234 15.86 10.11 -1.10
N VAL A 235 16.28 10.38 0.13
CA VAL A 235 17.48 9.74 0.72
C VAL A 235 17.06 8.79 1.83
N VAL A 236 17.21 7.49 1.62
CA VAL A 236 17.03 6.48 2.67
C VAL A 236 18.26 6.46 3.56
N THR A 237 18.09 6.80 4.84
CA THR A 237 19.18 6.92 5.82
C THR A 237 19.32 5.71 6.73
N VAL A 238 18.36 4.78 6.71
CA VAL A 238 18.36 3.58 7.54
C VAL A 238 19.03 2.40 6.82
N LYS A 239 19.60 1.49 7.59
CA LYS A 239 20.08 0.20 7.10
C LYS A 239 18.95 -0.84 7.14
N ASN A 240 19.21 -2.00 6.51
CA ASN A 240 18.29 -3.13 6.58
C ASN A 240 17.89 -3.44 8.03
N GLY A 241 16.59 -3.53 8.27
CA GLY A 241 16.04 -3.85 9.57
C GLY A 241 16.11 -2.73 10.62
N GLU A 242 16.38 -1.49 10.22
CA GLU A 242 16.35 -0.33 11.11
C GLU A 242 15.08 0.52 10.88
N GLY A 243 14.50 1.03 11.96
CA GLY A 243 13.33 1.90 11.96
C GLY A 243 12.61 1.85 13.31
N PRO A 244 11.92 2.92 13.72
CA PRO A 244 11.32 3.01 15.06
C PRO A 244 10.39 1.86 15.42
N SER A 245 9.45 1.48 14.55
CA SER A 245 8.53 0.38 14.82
C SER A 245 9.22 -0.99 14.80
N ILE A 246 10.25 -1.13 13.98
CA ILE A 246 11.04 -2.34 13.84
C ILE A 246 11.87 -2.57 15.12
N GLU A 247 12.54 -1.53 15.60
CA GLU A 247 13.35 -1.60 16.83
C GLU A 247 12.48 -1.86 18.06
N MET A 248 11.29 -1.28 18.13
CA MET A 248 10.29 -1.60 19.15
C MET A 248 9.93 -3.10 19.11
N TRP A 249 9.55 -3.59 17.92
CA TRP A 249 9.14 -5.00 17.80
C TRP A 249 10.28 -5.96 18.09
N LYS A 250 11.51 -5.68 17.68
CA LYS A 250 12.69 -6.48 18.05
C LYS A 250 12.85 -6.62 19.57
N LYS A 251 12.70 -5.52 20.31
CA LYS A 251 12.79 -5.54 21.78
C LYS A 251 11.66 -6.34 22.41
N ILE A 252 10.44 -6.22 21.89
CA ILE A 252 9.29 -7.00 22.35
C ILE A 252 9.52 -8.49 22.04
N ALA A 253 9.90 -8.84 20.81
CA ALA A 253 10.11 -10.21 20.35
C ALA A 253 11.26 -10.92 21.08
N ALA A 254 12.27 -10.19 21.55
CA ALA A 254 13.37 -10.73 22.33
C ALA A 254 12.93 -11.26 23.71
N GLN A 255 11.76 -10.90 24.21
CA GLN A 255 11.28 -11.28 25.53
C GLN A 255 10.53 -12.63 25.53
N ASP A 256 9.86 -12.99 24.43
CA ASP A 256 9.16 -14.27 24.29
C ASP A 256 8.99 -14.65 22.82
N PRO A 257 9.22 -15.93 22.42
CA PRO A 257 9.04 -16.38 21.04
C PRO A 257 7.63 -16.20 20.48
N ALA A 258 6.59 -16.12 21.33
CA ALA A 258 5.21 -15.90 20.93
C ALA A 258 4.97 -14.46 20.38
N PHE A 259 5.92 -13.57 20.55
CA PHE A 259 5.83 -12.19 20.06
C PHE A 259 6.39 -12.00 18.63
N GLY A 260 6.66 -13.11 17.94
CA GLY A 260 7.01 -13.12 16.51
C GLY A 260 8.49 -12.92 16.20
N ARG A 261 8.81 -12.79 14.91
CA ARG A 261 10.18 -12.72 14.38
C ARG A 261 10.30 -11.58 13.36
N PRO A 262 10.51 -10.32 13.78
CA PRO A 262 10.60 -9.17 12.90
C PRO A 262 11.67 -9.28 11.81
N GLU A 263 12.77 -9.98 12.06
CA GLU A 263 13.85 -10.19 11.10
C GLU A 263 13.41 -10.93 9.82
N LYS A 264 12.33 -11.69 9.87
CA LYS A 264 11.76 -12.35 8.69
C LYS A 264 11.19 -11.35 7.67
N PHE A 265 10.75 -10.21 8.14
CA PHE A 265 10.06 -9.21 7.33
C PHE A 265 10.98 -8.06 6.91
N PHE A 266 11.85 -7.59 7.79
CA PHE A 266 12.62 -6.36 7.61
C PHE A 266 14.09 -6.60 7.23
N ALA A 267 14.42 -7.75 6.62
CA ALA A 267 15.81 -8.13 6.35
C ALA A 267 16.43 -7.40 5.15
N GLY A 268 15.66 -6.94 4.18
CA GLY A 268 16.17 -6.38 2.94
C GLY A 268 15.37 -5.19 2.42
N ILE A 269 15.96 -3.99 2.41
CA ILE A 269 15.33 -2.79 1.85
C ILE A 269 15.12 -2.94 0.34
N LYS A 270 16.09 -3.51 -0.36
CA LYS A 270 16.03 -3.68 -1.82
C LYS A 270 14.85 -4.56 -2.25
N GLU A 271 14.60 -5.63 -1.52
CA GLU A 271 13.55 -6.60 -1.80
C GLU A 271 12.15 -6.14 -1.36
N THR A 272 12.07 -5.14 -0.46
CA THR A 272 10.82 -4.72 0.16
C THR A 272 10.39 -3.31 -0.17
N SER A 273 11.18 -2.58 -0.95
CA SER A 273 10.90 -1.20 -1.30
C SER A 273 10.21 -1.06 -2.66
N TRP A 274 9.44 -0.02 -2.78
CA TRP A 274 9.14 0.62 -4.04
C TRP A 274 9.29 2.14 -3.89
N GLU A 275 9.32 2.83 -5.03
CA GLU A 275 9.25 4.28 -5.06
C GLU A 275 7.97 4.75 -5.74
N SER A 276 7.38 5.78 -5.18
CA SER A 276 6.23 6.45 -5.79
C SER A 276 6.46 7.96 -5.84
N TRP A 277 5.71 8.62 -6.68
CA TRP A 277 5.70 10.07 -6.74
C TRP A 277 4.32 10.61 -7.05
N THR A 278 4.04 11.78 -6.54
CA THR A 278 2.82 12.51 -6.87
C THR A 278 3.17 13.62 -7.82
N VAL A 279 2.55 13.63 -8.99
CA VAL A 279 2.64 14.71 -9.97
C VAL A 279 1.41 15.59 -9.81
N ASP A 280 1.63 16.89 -9.64
CA ASP A 280 0.60 17.93 -9.62
C ASP A 280 0.78 18.81 -10.84
N THR A 281 -0.26 18.92 -11.70
CA THR A 281 -0.20 19.69 -12.93
C THR A 281 -1.57 20.23 -13.33
N ALA A 282 -1.56 21.42 -13.96
CA ALA A 282 -2.71 22.00 -14.67
C ALA A 282 -2.45 22.10 -16.19
N ASN A 283 -1.32 21.55 -16.68
CA ASN A 283 -0.92 21.69 -18.07
C ASN A 283 -1.84 20.92 -19.02
N LYS A 284 -2.43 21.66 -19.97
CA LYS A 284 -3.42 21.11 -20.90
C LYS A 284 -2.88 19.96 -21.76
N GLN A 285 -1.63 20.03 -22.22
CA GLN A 285 -1.05 18.99 -23.07
C GLN A 285 -0.93 17.66 -22.32
N ILE A 286 -0.54 17.70 -21.05
CA ILE A 286 -0.45 16.52 -20.18
C ILE A 286 -1.86 15.97 -19.93
N LEU A 287 -2.83 16.83 -19.60
CA LEU A 287 -4.23 16.43 -19.40
C LEU A 287 -4.84 15.81 -20.65
N ASP A 288 -4.56 16.36 -21.86
CA ASP A 288 -5.00 15.79 -23.13
C ASP A 288 -4.39 14.41 -23.41
N ALA A 289 -3.10 14.19 -23.06
CA ALA A 289 -2.44 12.89 -23.18
C ALA A 289 -3.09 11.85 -22.24
N ILE A 290 -3.37 12.22 -21.01
CA ILE A 290 -4.10 11.39 -20.02
C ILE A 290 -5.50 11.05 -20.57
N GLN A 291 -6.24 12.04 -21.04
CA GLN A 291 -7.59 11.83 -21.61
C GLN A 291 -7.56 10.91 -22.83
N LYS A 292 -6.55 11.01 -23.67
CA LYS A 292 -6.36 10.11 -24.82
C LYS A 292 -6.21 8.65 -24.41
N ILE A 293 -5.49 8.38 -23.31
CA ILE A 293 -5.30 7.02 -22.76
C ILE A 293 -6.57 6.55 -22.04
N CYS A 294 -7.05 7.32 -21.08
CA CYS A 294 -8.14 6.92 -20.19
C CYS A 294 -9.53 7.06 -20.82
N LYS A 295 -9.66 7.79 -21.96
CA LYS A 295 -10.93 8.10 -22.62
C LYS A 295 -11.92 8.90 -21.74
N ARG A 296 -11.41 9.58 -20.72
CA ARG A 296 -12.18 10.36 -19.74
C ARG A 296 -11.43 11.64 -19.42
N ASP A 297 -12.19 12.70 -19.13
CA ASP A 297 -11.64 13.98 -18.68
C ASP A 297 -11.07 13.84 -17.27
N PRO A 298 -9.74 14.06 -17.05
CA PRO A 298 -9.10 13.93 -15.76
C PRO A 298 -9.61 14.92 -14.70
N LEU A 299 -10.21 16.04 -15.09
CA LEU A 299 -10.76 17.05 -14.18
C LEU A 299 -12.28 16.94 -13.97
N SER A 300 -12.92 15.91 -14.50
CA SER A 300 -14.39 15.74 -14.40
C SER A 300 -14.92 15.52 -12.98
N GLY A 301 -14.08 15.25 -11.99
CA GLY A 301 -14.48 14.86 -10.63
C GLY A 301 -15.08 13.45 -10.55
N LYS A 302 -15.11 12.71 -11.66
CA LYS A 302 -15.59 11.33 -11.77
C LYS A 302 -14.44 10.35 -11.93
N VAL A 303 -14.76 9.06 -12.05
CA VAL A 303 -13.77 8.00 -12.33
C VAL A 303 -12.95 8.38 -13.58
N VAL A 304 -11.62 8.33 -13.46
CA VAL A 304 -10.67 8.63 -14.55
C VAL A 304 -9.98 7.36 -15.04
N THR A 305 -9.00 6.84 -14.32
CA THR A 305 -8.32 5.59 -14.69
C THR A 305 -9.10 4.34 -14.31
N GLY A 306 -9.95 4.42 -13.29
CA GLY A 306 -10.62 3.27 -12.70
C GLY A 306 -9.72 2.41 -11.83
N GLY A 307 -8.53 2.87 -11.56
CA GLY A 307 -7.44 2.22 -10.84
C GLY A 307 -6.14 2.37 -11.60
N ILE A 308 -5.31 1.35 -11.64
CA ILE A 308 -3.93 1.42 -12.13
C ILE A 308 -3.86 1.22 -13.64
N VAL A 309 -3.15 2.12 -14.33
CA VAL A 309 -2.70 1.96 -15.73
C VAL A 309 -1.21 1.60 -15.68
N THR A 310 -0.84 0.45 -16.25
CA THR A 310 0.53 -0.06 -16.25
C THR A 310 1.21 0.17 -17.58
N CYS A 311 2.40 0.78 -17.59
CA CYS A 311 3.28 0.89 -18.75
C CYS A 311 4.12 -0.38 -18.83
N ARG A 312 3.65 -1.37 -19.62
CA ARG A 312 4.22 -2.72 -19.65
C ARG A 312 5.67 -2.79 -20.13
N ASP A 313 6.05 -1.88 -20.99
CA ASP A 313 7.39 -1.77 -21.57
C ASP A 313 8.32 -0.82 -20.80
N SER A 314 7.87 -0.30 -19.65
CA SER A 314 8.73 0.49 -18.76
C SER A 314 9.73 -0.40 -18.04
N SER A 315 11.03 -0.06 -18.13
CA SER A 315 12.11 -0.73 -17.38
C SER A 315 11.91 -0.63 -15.86
N TRP A 316 11.26 0.44 -15.38
CA TRP A 316 10.89 0.60 -13.97
C TRP A 316 9.57 -0.08 -13.60
N LEU A 317 8.86 -0.68 -14.57
CA LEU A 317 7.51 -1.19 -14.43
C LEU A 317 6.57 -0.12 -13.84
N ILE A 318 6.53 1.03 -14.48
CA ILE A 318 5.73 2.16 -14.05
C ILE A 318 4.24 1.82 -14.13
N SER A 319 3.54 2.15 -13.05
CA SER A 319 2.08 2.19 -13.02
C SER A 319 1.61 3.52 -12.45
N TRP A 320 0.46 4.00 -12.90
CA TRP A 320 -0.08 5.28 -12.48
C TRP A 320 -1.60 5.25 -12.35
N THR A 321 -2.13 6.14 -11.52
CA THR A 321 -3.57 6.26 -11.30
C THR A 321 -3.98 7.70 -11.09
N ILE A 322 -5.17 8.00 -11.58
CA ILE A 322 -5.89 9.24 -11.29
C ILE A 322 -7.24 8.83 -10.71
N ASN A 323 -7.41 9.12 -9.44
CA ASN A 323 -8.69 8.97 -8.79
C ASN A 323 -9.63 10.14 -9.15
N ARG A 324 -10.86 10.16 -8.62
CA ARG A 324 -11.76 11.31 -8.77
C ARG A 324 -11.06 12.56 -8.26
N GLN A 325 -10.94 13.58 -9.12
CA GLN A 325 -10.19 14.78 -8.74
C GLN A 325 -10.93 15.66 -7.71
N GLY A 326 -10.18 16.58 -7.09
CA GLY A 326 -10.46 17.08 -5.78
C GLY A 326 -10.18 16.03 -4.70
N GLN A 327 -9.03 15.35 -4.78
CA GLN A 327 -8.60 14.31 -3.83
C GLN A 327 -8.19 14.83 -2.47
N PHE A 328 -7.80 16.10 -2.40
CA PHE A 328 -7.56 16.86 -1.18
C PHE A 328 -8.53 18.03 -1.16
N GLN A 329 -9.06 18.37 0.00
CA GLN A 329 -9.98 19.51 0.11
C GLN A 329 -9.33 20.84 -0.32
N GLU A 330 -8.02 20.96 -0.14
CA GLU A 330 -7.23 22.13 -0.53
C GLU A 330 -6.71 22.09 -1.98
N GLN A 331 -7.02 21.04 -2.74
CA GLN A 331 -6.57 20.91 -4.13
C GLN A 331 -7.26 21.95 -5.02
N PRO A 332 -6.51 22.74 -5.81
CA PRO A 332 -7.09 23.63 -6.81
C PRO A 332 -7.94 22.87 -7.83
N SER A 333 -9.06 23.43 -8.25
CA SER A 333 -10.03 22.73 -9.10
C SER A 333 -9.56 22.51 -10.55
N ASP A 334 -8.56 23.26 -11.01
CA ASP A 334 -7.91 23.15 -12.31
C ASP A 334 -6.65 22.29 -12.29
N HIS A 335 -6.24 21.78 -11.12
CA HIS A 335 -5.10 20.89 -10.96
C HIS A 335 -5.51 19.41 -10.94
N CYS A 336 -4.72 18.58 -11.60
CA CYS A 336 -4.82 17.14 -11.57
C CYS A 336 -3.66 16.55 -10.77
N LEU A 337 -3.99 15.69 -9.81
CA LEU A 337 -3.02 14.92 -9.04
C LEU A 337 -2.94 13.50 -9.58
N ILE A 338 -1.76 13.10 -9.98
CA ILE A 338 -1.45 11.77 -10.48
C ILE A 338 -0.53 11.07 -9.49
N TRP A 339 -0.95 9.90 -9.02
CA TRP A 339 -0.04 9.01 -8.28
C TRP A 339 0.62 8.05 -9.26
N VAL A 340 1.94 8.02 -9.23
CA VAL A 340 2.77 7.16 -10.07
C VAL A 340 3.65 6.33 -9.15
N TYR A 341 3.93 5.08 -9.50
CA TYR A 341 4.92 4.26 -8.81
C TYR A 341 5.63 3.31 -9.77
N GLY A 342 6.81 2.89 -9.37
CA GLY A 342 7.58 1.86 -10.04
C GLY A 342 8.04 0.79 -9.05
N LEU A 343 8.19 -0.44 -9.53
CA LEU A 343 8.62 -1.57 -8.72
C LEU A 343 10.12 -1.83 -8.83
N ASN A 344 10.73 -1.57 -9.99
CA ASN A 344 12.15 -1.81 -10.25
C ASN A 344 13.00 -0.59 -9.86
N CYS A 345 13.20 -0.36 -8.55
CA CYS A 345 13.79 0.89 -8.05
C CYS A 345 15.32 0.96 -8.20
N TRP A 346 16.02 -0.17 -8.07
CA TRP A 346 17.44 -0.16 -7.71
C TRP A 346 18.41 -0.49 -8.84
N ASP A 347 18.06 -1.40 -9.74
CA ASP A 347 19.00 -1.96 -10.70
C ASP A 347 18.69 -1.60 -12.15
N ASP A 348 17.44 -1.27 -12.44
CA ASP A 348 16.99 -0.96 -13.79
C ASP A 348 17.04 0.54 -14.06
N LYS A 349 17.65 0.91 -15.17
CA LYS A 349 17.69 2.31 -15.62
C LYS A 349 16.42 2.65 -16.39
N GLY A 350 15.89 3.84 -16.16
CA GLY A 350 14.76 4.37 -16.90
C GLY A 350 14.99 4.41 -18.42
N ASP A 351 13.91 4.38 -19.16
CA ASP A 351 13.93 4.34 -20.63
C ASP A 351 14.26 5.70 -21.24
N PHE A 352 13.90 6.79 -20.56
CA PHE A 352 14.21 8.16 -20.96
C PHE A 352 15.35 8.75 -20.13
N ILE A 353 15.26 8.71 -18.79
CA ILE A 353 16.20 9.35 -17.86
C ILE A 353 17.54 8.61 -17.75
N LYS A 354 17.59 7.30 -18.03
CA LYS A 354 18.82 6.49 -17.98
C LYS A 354 19.52 6.44 -16.61
N LYS A 355 18.77 6.63 -15.52
CA LYS A 355 19.20 6.48 -14.14
C LYS A 355 18.40 5.36 -13.45
N ASN A 356 18.88 4.88 -12.30
CA ASN A 356 18.04 4.08 -11.42
C ASN A 356 16.95 4.98 -10.79
N MET A 357 15.77 4.45 -10.57
CA MET A 357 14.64 5.23 -10.06
C MET A 357 14.98 5.90 -8.73
N CYS A 358 15.59 5.15 -7.80
CA CYS A 358 15.95 5.63 -6.46
C CYS A 358 16.96 6.80 -6.44
N ASP A 359 17.64 7.08 -7.56
CA ASP A 359 18.61 8.18 -7.70
C ASP A 359 18.00 9.42 -8.38
N CYS A 360 16.68 9.38 -8.69
CA CYS A 360 16.02 10.41 -9.48
C CYS A 360 15.37 11.50 -8.62
N THR A 361 15.47 12.73 -9.10
CA THR A 361 14.73 13.89 -8.58
C THR A 361 13.28 13.85 -9.02
N GLY A 362 12.42 14.68 -8.45
CA GLY A 362 11.03 14.81 -8.88
C GLY A 362 10.87 15.14 -10.36
N ILE A 363 11.71 16.06 -10.89
CA ILE A 363 11.72 16.39 -12.33
C ILE A 363 12.03 15.14 -13.16
N GLU A 364 13.04 14.36 -12.79
CA GLU A 364 13.47 13.18 -13.53
C GLU A 364 12.41 12.06 -13.50
N LEU A 365 11.81 11.81 -12.35
CA LEU A 365 10.70 10.84 -12.21
C LEU A 365 9.48 11.26 -13.04
N CYS A 366 9.14 12.55 -13.02
CA CYS A 366 8.07 13.10 -13.84
C CYS A 366 8.38 12.94 -15.33
N ALA A 367 9.60 13.26 -15.74
CA ALA A 367 10.03 13.16 -17.14
C ALA A 367 9.93 11.72 -17.66
N GLU A 368 10.35 10.72 -16.88
CA GLU A 368 10.21 9.31 -17.25
C GLU A 368 8.74 8.92 -17.43
N TRP A 369 7.85 9.35 -16.52
CA TRP A 369 6.41 9.10 -16.67
C TRP A 369 5.81 9.81 -17.89
N LEU A 370 6.19 11.07 -18.17
CA LEU A 370 5.73 11.83 -19.36
C LEU A 370 6.13 11.12 -20.66
N TYR A 371 7.32 10.53 -20.72
CA TYR A 371 7.76 9.69 -21.83
C TYR A 371 6.77 8.53 -22.07
N HIS A 372 6.43 7.81 -21.00
CA HIS A 372 5.56 6.64 -21.08
C HIS A 372 4.09 6.96 -21.37
N ILE A 373 3.63 8.19 -21.17
CA ILE A 373 2.28 8.61 -21.58
C ILE A 373 2.24 9.26 -22.98
N GLY A 374 3.39 9.33 -23.67
CA GLY A 374 3.49 9.75 -25.07
C GLY A 374 3.63 11.26 -25.30
N ILE A 375 4.22 11.97 -24.35
CA ILE A 375 4.65 13.35 -24.56
C ILE A 375 5.87 13.34 -25.51
N PRO A 376 5.96 14.26 -26.50
CA PRO A 376 7.12 14.37 -27.39
C PRO A 376 8.42 14.59 -26.60
N GLU A 377 9.47 13.84 -26.95
CA GLU A 377 10.73 13.80 -26.19
C GLU A 377 11.40 15.18 -26.04
N ASP A 378 11.31 16.02 -27.04
CA ASP A 378 11.87 17.38 -27.04
C ASP A 378 11.17 18.35 -26.09
N GLN A 379 9.99 17.97 -25.54
CA GLN A 379 9.18 18.80 -24.64
C GLN A 379 9.18 18.29 -23.20
N ILE A 380 9.57 17.03 -22.98
CA ILE A 380 9.42 16.33 -21.69
C ILE A 380 10.08 17.09 -20.55
N MET A 381 11.37 17.43 -20.70
CA MET A 381 12.12 18.07 -19.63
C MET A 381 11.56 19.45 -19.26
N GLU A 382 11.16 20.23 -20.27
CA GLU A 382 10.58 21.56 -20.04
C GLU A 382 9.24 21.45 -19.29
N LEU A 383 8.37 20.52 -19.68
CA LEU A 383 7.09 20.30 -19.01
C LEU A 383 7.28 19.77 -17.59
N ALA A 384 8.18 18.81 -17.37
CA ALA A 384 8.46 18.29 -16.05
C ALA A 384 8.99 19.35 -15.08
N GLU A 385 9.83 20.28 -15.57
CA GLU A 385 10.42 21.33 -14.77
C GLU A 385 9.49 22.50 -14.47
N LYS A 386 8.72 22.96 -15.49
CA LYS A 386 7.97 24.21 -15.42
C LYS A 386 6.47 24.05 -15.16
N GLU A 387 5.90 22.92 -15.58
CA GLU A 387 4.45 22.71 -15.62
C GLU A 387 3.99 21.64 -14.61
N CYS A 388 4.92 20.98 -13.95
CA CYS A 388 4.64 19.94 -12.94
C CYS A 388 5.31 20.27 -11.62
N ASN A 389 4.63 19.90 -10.53
CA ASN A 389 5.23 19.85 -9.20
C ASN A 389 5.23 18.41 -8.71
N THR A 390 6.41 17.79 -8.64
CA THR A 390 6.52 16.36 -8.37
C THR A 390 7.20 16.10 -7.03
N THR A 391 6.54 15.29 -6.20
CA THR A 391 7.02 14.91 -4.87
C THR A 391 7.31 13.41 -4.83
N PRO A 392 8.58 12.99 -4.86
CA PRO A 392 8.99 11.60 -4.69
C PRO A 392 8.81 11.10 -3.26
N CYS A 393 8.53 9.80 -3.13
CA CYS A 393 8.45 9.09 -1.86
C CYS A 393 9.04 7.68 -2.02
N MET A 394 10.21 7.45 -1.45
CA MET A 394 10.81 6.13 -1.34
C MET A 394 10.32 5.47 -0.05
N MET A 395 9.80 4.25 -0.16
CA MET A 395 9.27 3.48 0.96
C MET A 395 10.05 2.17 1.12
N PRO A 396 11.05 2.13 2.02
CA PRO A 396 11.97 0.99 2.15
C PRO A 396 11.29 -0.34 2.51
N TYR A 397 10.19 -0.28 3.23
CA TYR A 397 9.55 -1.47 3.80
C TYR A 397 8.10 -1.68 3.35
N VAL A 398 7.71 -1.09 2.23
CA VAL A 398 6.30 -1.05 1.81
C VAL A 398 5.70 -2.42 1.49
N THR A 399 6.52 -3.40 1.03
CA THR A 399 6.07 -4.76 0.72
C THR A 399 6.59 -5.82 1.70
N THR A 400 7.18 -5.38 2.81
CA THR A 400 7.84 -6.27 3.77
C THR A 400 6.92 -7.36 4.35
N PHE A 401 5.63 -7.10 4.47
CA PHE A 401 4.65 -8.08 4.92
C PHE A 401 4.40 -9.22 3.90
N PHE A 402 4.90 -9.11 2.68
CA PHE A 402 4.88 -10.18 1.67
C PHE A 402 6.11 -11.09 1.72
N MET A 403 7.08 -10.84 2.59
CA MET A 403 8.27 -11.70 2.68
C MET A 403 7.90 -13.13 3.09
N PRO A 404 8.63 -14.15 2.61
CA PRO A 404 8.41 -15.54 2.98
C PRO A 404 8.44 -15.74 4.49
N ARG A 405 7.45 -16.46 5.01
CA ARG A 405 7.26 -16.68 6.44
C ARG A 405 6.71 -18.07 6.74
N ALA A 406 6.84 -18.48 7.99
CA ALA A 406 6.22 -19.65 8.58
C ALA A 406 5.22 -19.26 9.67
N GLU A 407 4.49 -20.24 10.18
CA GLU A 407 3.64 -20.07 11.37
C GLU A 407 4.46 -19.59 12.57
N GLY A 408 3.95 -18.59 13.30
CA GLY A 408 4.60 -17.97 14.46
C GLY A 408 5.59 -16.86 14.14
N ASP A 409 5.91 -16.58 12.87
CA ASP A 409 6.72 -15.42 12.49
C ASP A 409 5.98 -14.11 12.76
N ARG A 410 4.64 -14.09 12.59
CA ARG A 410 3.77 -13.06 13.15
C ARG A 410 3.22 -13.54 14.49
N PRO A 411 3.14 -12.66 15.52
CA PRO A 411 2.44 -13.02 16.76
C PRO A 411 0.94 -13.22 16.46
N LYS A 412 0.29 -14.11 17.21
CA LYS A 412 -1.17 -14.15 17.26
C LYS A 412 -1.71 -12.80 17.75
N VAL A 413 -2.93 -12.44 17.39
CA VAL A 413 -3.59 -11.25 17.93
C VAL A 413 -3.57 -11.27 19.45
N VAL A 414 -3.93 -12.38 20.06
CA VAL A 414 -3.74 -12.63 21.49
C VAL A 414 -2.77 -13.80 21.64
N PRO A 415 -1.49 -13.56 21.98
CA PRO A 415 -0.53 -14.64 22.22
C PRO A 415 -0.98 -15.56 23.34
N ASP A 416 -0.65 -16.85 23.22
CA ASP A 416 -1.02 -17.84 24.24
C ASP A 416 -0.44 -17.43 25.60
N GLY A 417 -1.30 -17.40 26.64
CA GLY A 417 -0.94 -16.96 27.97
C GLY A 417 -0.89 -15.43 28.17
N SER A 418 -1.22 -14.64 27.17
CA SER A 418 -1.28 -13.18 27.30
C SER A 418 -2.44 -12.78 28.22
N VAL A 419 -2.16 -11.88 29.18
CA VAL A 419 -3.15 -11.38 30.14
C VAL A 419 -3.73 -10.03 29.69
N ASN A 420 -2.85 -9.13 29.27
CA ASN A 420 -3.21 -7.73 29.00
C ASN A 420 -2.50 -7.13 27.77
N LEU A 421 -1.93 -7.96 26.90
CA LEU A 421 -1.26 -7.54 25.65
C LEU A 421 -1.90 -8.24 24.45
N ALA A 422 -2.27 -7.45 23.46
CA ALA A 422 -2.69 -7.93 22.14
C ALA A 422 -1.89 -7.24 21.03
N PHE A 423 -1.71 -7.93 19.90
CA PHE A 423 -1.10 -7.39 18.69
C PHE A 423 -2.15 -7.18 17.62
N VAL A 424 -2.06 -6.06 16.91
CA VAL A 424 -3.00 -5.74 15.80
C VAL A 424 -2.24 -5.18 14.60
N GLY A 425 -2.90 -5.15 13.45
CA GLY A 425 -2.32 -4.62 12.23
C GLY A 425 -1.66 -5.70 11.36
N GLN A 426 -0.89 -5.27 10.37
CA GLN A 426 -0.39 -6.15 9.29
C GLN A 426 0.63 -7.19 9.72
N PHE A 427 1.22 -7.05 10.89
CA PHE A 427 2.20 -7.99 11.44
C PHE A 427 1.66 -8.81 12.63
N ALA A 428 0.37 -8.77 12.90
CA ALA A 428 -0.33 -9.75 13.72
C ALA A 428 -0.93 -10.83 12.81
N ASP A 429 -1.03 -12.09 13.31
CA ASP A 429 -1.54 -13.19 12.51
C ASP A 429 -3.04 -13.36 12.69
N THR A 430 -3.78 -13.36 11.60
CA THR A 430 -5.18 -13.78 11.54
C THR A 430 -5.38 -14.71 10.35
N PRO A 431 -6.02 -15.88 10.53
CA PRO A 431 -6.25 -16.83 9.44
C PRO A 431 -7.40 -16.43 8.51
N ARG A 432 -8.10 -15.35 8.80
CA ARG A 432 -9.38 -15.01 8.15
C ARG A 432 -9.26 -13.97 7.04
N ASP A 433 -8.10 -13.38 6.86
CA ASP A 433 -7.91 -12.31 5.88
C ASP A 433 -6.47 -12.32 5.34
N THR A 434 -6.16 -11.37 4.49
CA THR A 434 -4.85 -11.20 3.87
C THR A 434 -4.31 -9.80 4.11
N VAL A 435 -3.01 -9.68 4.33
CA VAL A 435 -2.29 -8.43 4.62
C VAL A 435 -2.45 -7.39 3.51
N PHE A 436 -1.92 -6.18 3.68
CA PHE A 436 -1.98 -5.05 2.74
C PHE A 436 -3.35 -4.34 2.67
N THR A 437 -4.38 -4.88 3.26
CA THR A 437 -5.70 -4.25 3.26
C THR A 437 -5.96 -3.52 4.59
N THR A 438 -6.71 -2.43 4.54
CA THR A 438 -7.23 -1.77 5.74
C THR A 438 -8.15 -2.69 6.52
N GLU A 439 -8.86 -3.58 5.82
CA GLU A 439 -9.70 -4.63 6.41
C GLU A 439 -8.91 -5.52 7.36
N TYR A 440 -7.71 -5.98 6.97
CA TYR A 440 -6.87 -6.83 7.80
C TYR A 440 -6.57 -6.20 9.17
N SER A 441 -6.20 -4.92 9.16
CA SER A 441 -5.87 -4.21 10.40
C SER A 441 -7.08 -4.09 11.34
N ILE A 442 -8.28 -3.85 10.79
CA ILE A 442 -9.50 -3.75 11.58
C ILE A 442 -9.97 -5.12 12.04
N ARG A 443 -9.85 -6.15 11.21
CA ARG A 443 -10.19 -7.53 11.57
C ARG A 443 -9.35 -8.03 12.75
N THR A 444 -8.03 -7.78 12.75
CA THR A 444 -7.19 -8.11 13.90
C THR A 444 -7.59 -7.38 15.17
N ALA A 445 -8.13 -6.16 15.06
CA ALA A 445 -8.63 -5.41 16.21
C ALA A 445 -10.00 -5.91 16.71
N MET A 446 -10.77 -6.61 15.88
CA MET A 446 -12.05 -7.21 16.26
C MET A 446 -11.90 -8.62 16.86
N GLU A 447 -10.79 -9.32 16.62
CA GLU A 447 -10.43 -10.58 17.28
C GLU A 447 -10.04 -10.38 18.73
#